data_56833602c9a2caf5125c9c8937d26e3c
#
_entry.id   56833602c9a2caf5125c9c8937d26e3c
#
_cell.length_a   1.000
_cell.length_b   1.000
_cell.length_c   1.000
_cell.angle_alpha   90.00
_cell.angle_beta   90.00
_cell.angle_gamma   90.00
#
_symmetry.space_group_name_H-M   'P 1'
#
loop_
_entity.id
_entity.type
_entity.pdbx_description
1 polymer ?
#
loop_
_entity_poly.entity_id
_entity_poly.type
_entity_poly.pdbx_seq_one_letter_code
_entity_poly.pdbx_strand_id
1 'polypeptide(L)'
;DYLIKVRGFSFMEAAEHILNCSDIQPPAFRSAEKTEKAKELVLPLPNRTNDNVFRYLTERGIDSGIINFCIQKKILYESKKYNNAVFVGLDKTGKPRYASLRGISGDFMGDAGGSDKRYSFHINSENGSGTLNVFESAVDLLSFATLTKLCGRDWRNENLLSLAGIYQPKKVIAESKIPAALEQYLADYPNTDRIVLRLDNDTPGRNAALAIRTVLPKKYETAAVFPK
;
A
#
# COMPACT_ATOMS: atom_id res chain seq x y z
N ASP A 1 -3.23 -30.89 14.55
CA ASP A 1 -1.89 -30.97 15.14
C ASP A 1 -1.78 -31.93 16.33
N TYR A 2 -2.78 -31.99 17.24
CA TYR A 2 -2.78 -32.91 18.39
C TYR A 2 -2.81 -34.39 17.98
N LEU A 3 -3.69 -34.76 17.06
CA LEU A 3 -3.83 -36.14 16.58
C LEU A 3 -2.54 -36.64 15.90
N ILE A 4 -1.88 -35.78 15.15
CA ILE A 4 -0.64 -36.09 14.47
C ILE A 4 0.53 -36.15 15.46
N LYS A 5 0.74 -35.10 16.26
CA LYS A 5 1.94 -34.96 17.12
C LYS A 5 1.89 -35.79 18.41
N VAL A 6 0.71 -35.98 18.98
CA VAL A 6 0.56 -36.67 20.28
C VAL A 6 0.04 -38.09 20.12
N ARG A 7 -0.86 -38.33 19.14
CA ARG A 7 -1.46 -39.65 18.88
C ARG A 7 -0.76 -40.42 17.78
N GLY A 8 0.18 -39.82 17.05
CA GLY A 8 0.94 -40.48 16.00
C GLY A 8 0.16 -40.79 14.73
N PHE A 9 -1.00 -40.16 14.52
CA PHE A 9 -1.81 -40.36 13.31
C PHE A 9 -1.10 -39.72 12.10
N SER A 10 -1.21 -40.37 10.93
CA SER A 10 -0.94 -39.69 9.68
C SER A 10 -1.98 -38.58 9.43
N PHE A 11 -1.68 -37.67 8.49
CA PHE A 11 -2.63 -36.61 8.15
C PHE A 11 -3.99 -37.16 7.68
N MET A 12 -3.98 -38.25 6.90
CA MET A 12 -5.22 -38.87 6.39
C MET A 12 -6.02 -39.52 7.51
N GLU A 13 -5.37 -40.29 8.41
CA GLU A 13 -6.01 -40.90 9.57
C GLU A 13 -6.60 -39.85 10.51
N ALA A 14 -5.87 -38.74 10.73
CA ALA A 14 -6.39 -37.63 11.54
C ALA A 14 -7.61 -36.96 10.91
N ALA A 15 -7.60 -36.78 9.57
CA ALA A 15 -8.73 -36.22 8.82
C ALA A 15 -9.96 -37.14 8.86
N GLU A 16 -9.78 -38.46 8.63
CA GLU A 16 -10.85 -39.44 8.75
C GLU A 16 -11.42 -39.52 10.16
N HIS A 17 -10.55 -39.49 11.18
CA HIS A 17 -10.99 -39.49 12.57
C HIS A 17 -11.85 -38.28 12.90
N ILE A 18 -11.52 -37.10 12.40
CA ILE A 18 -12.30 -35.87 12.58
C ILE A 18 -13.63 -35.95 11.81
N LEU A 19 -13.64 -36.48 10.59
CA LEU A 19 -14.84 -36.62 9.76
C LEU A 19 -15.81 -37.67 10.31
N ASN A 20 -15.31 -38.73 10.93
CA ASN A 20 -16.12 -39.77 11.53
C ASN A 20 -16.63 -39.47 12.95
N CYS A 21 -16.15 -38.39 13.58
CA CYS A 21 -16.69 -37.84 14.83
C CYS A 21 -17.92 -36.95 14.57
N SER A 22 -18.91 -37.47 13.85
CA SER A 22 -20.08 -36.70 13.35
C SER A 22 -21.09 -36.26 14.44
N ASP A 23 -20.87 -36.58 15.73
CA ASP A 23 -21.74 -36.16 16.81
C ASP A 23 -21.26 -34.93 17.62
N ILE A 24 -20.15 -34.34 17.24
CA ILE A 24 -19.70 -33.09 17.85
C ILE A 24 -20.25 -31.95 17.00
N GLN A 25 -21.39 -31.37 17.40
CA GLN A 25 -21.75 -30.05 16.87
C GLN A 25 -20.57 -29.11 17.15
N PRO A 26 -19.97 -28.51 16.11
CA PRO A 26 -18.93 -27.52 16.34
C PRO A 26 -19.52 -26.44 17.27
N PRO A 27 -18.78 -26.00 18.30
CA PRO A 27 -19.25 -24.94 19.13
C PRO A 27 -19.70 -23.81 18.22
N ALA A 28 -20.96 -23.35 18.39
CA ALA A 28 -21.42 -22.20 17.64
C ALA A 28 -20.53 -21.04 18.03
N PHE A 29 -19.51 -20.80 17.22
CA PHE A 29 -18.75 -19.55 17.28
C PHE A 29 -19.79 -18.47 16.95
N ARG A 30 -20.43 -17.91 17.98
CA ARG A 30 -20.99 -16.59 17.85
C ARG A 30 -19.78 -15.75 17.41
N SER A 31 -19.73 -15.42 16.13
CA SER A 31 -18.94 -14.28 15.67
C SER A 31 -19.51 -13.10 16.47
N ALA A 32 -18.95 -12.83 17.65
CA ALA A 32 -19.07 -11.52 18.21
C ALA A 32 -18.65 -10.61 17.06
N GLU A 33 -19.58 -9.82 16.52
CA GLU A 33 -19.25 -8.68 15.72
C GLU A 33 -18.22 -7.92 16.56
N LYS A 34 -16.95 -8.18 16.30
CA LYS A 34 -15.89 -7.32 16.76
C LYS A 34 -16.16 -6.01 16.03
N THR A 35 -16.88 -5.14 16.66
CA THR A 35 -16.73 -3.71 16.41
C THR A 35 -15.26 -3.44 16.73
N GLU A 36 -14.38 -3.64 15.75
CA GLU A 36 -12.99 -3.24 15.84
C GLU A 36 -13.03 -1.72 16.03
N LYS A 37 -12.89 -1.30 17.29
CA LYS A 37 -12.56 0.10 17.56
C LYS A 37 -11.36 0.39 16.69
N ALA A 38 -11.51 1.31 15.75
CA ALA A 38 -10.47 1.69 14.83
C ALA A 38 -9.20 1.96 15.67
N LYS A 39 -8.19 1.11 15.53
CA LYS A 39 -6.94 1.26 16.27
C LYS A 39 -6.35 2.60 15.88
N GLU A 40 -6.04 3.43 16.83
CA GLU A 40 -5.41 4.73 16.57
C GLU A 40 -4.02 4.50 15.98
N LEU A 41 -3.68 5.28 14.94
CA LEU A 41 -2.36 5.22 14.30
C LEU A 41 -1.26 5.60 15.30
N VAL A 42 -0.30 4.69 15.49
CA VAL A 42 0.88 4.91 16.32
C VAL A 42 2.08 5.15 15.40
N LEU A 43 2.38 6.42 15.13
CA LEU A 43 3.55 6.78 14.34
C LEU A 43 4.85 6.44 15.07
N PRO A 44 5.84 5.84 14.39
CA PRO A 44 7.19 5.70 14.93
C PRO A 44 7.77 7.06 15.32
N LEU A 45 8.43 7.12 16.47
CA LEU A 45 9.11 8.34 16.90
C LEU A 45 10.16 8.75 15.86
N PRO A 46 10.21 10.04 15.47
CA PRO A 46 11.21 10.53 14.53
C PRO A 46 12.61 10.51 15.13
N ASN A 47 13.61 10.26 14.28
CA ASN A 47 15.01 10.44 14.64
C ASN A 47 15.37 11.94 14.73
N ARG A 48 16.57 12.27 15.21
CA ARG A 48 17.08 13.66 15.30
C ARG A 48 17.34 14.25 13.92
N THR A 49 17.80 13.43 12.96
CA THR A 49 18.06 13.79 11.58
C THR A 49 17.39 12.79 10.65
N ASN A 50 17.37 13.09 9.35
CA ASN A 50 16.89 12.19 8.30
C ASN A 50 18.04 11.73 7.38
N ASP A 51 19.29 11.82 7.84
CA ASP A 51 20.47 11.66 6.99
C ASP A 51 20.58 10.28 6.37
N ASN A 52 20.24 9.23 7.13
CA ASN A 52 20.30 7.86 6.62
C ASN A 52 19.20 7.60 5.57
N VAL A 53 17.99 8.08 5.82
CA VAL A 53 16.88 7.96 4.85
C VAL A 53 17.16 8.80 3.61
N PHE A 54 17.70 10.01 3.77
CA PHE A 54 18.09 10.86 2.65
C PHE A 54 19.14 10.16 1.78
N ARG A 55 20.22 9.65 2.37
CA ARG A 55 21.26 8.89 1.67
C ARG A 55 20.68 7.65 0.98
N TYR A 56 19.92 6.83 1.69
CA TYR A 56 19.28 5.63 1.16
C TYR A 56 18.45 5.89 -0.09
N LEU A 57 17.60 6.91 -0.06
CA LEU A 57 16.76 7.26 -1.21
C LEU A 57 17.57 7.88 -2.36
N THR A 58 18.60 8.67 -2.06
CA THR A 58 19.51 9.22 -3.08
C THR A 58 20.29 8.10 -3.77
N GLU A 59 20.81 7.11 -3.03
CA GLU A 59 21.48 5.92 -3.58
C GLU A 59 20.56 5.08 -4.47
N ARG A 60 19.25 5.12 -4.24
CA ARG A 60 18.21 4.53 -5.12
C ARG A 60 17.83 5.41 -6.31
N GLY A 61 18.50 6.52 -6.50
CA GLY A 61 18.28 7.42 -7.63
C GLY A 61 17.14 8.43 -7.45
N ILE A 62 16.57 8.58 -6.25
CA ILE A 62 15.54 9.59 -6.01
C ILE A 62 16.17 10.98 -5.92
N ASP A 63 15.57 11.94 -6.62
CA ASP A 63 16.04 13.34 -6.63
C ASP A 63 16.00 13.97 -5.23
N SER A 64 17.12 14.62 -4.84
CA SER A 64 17.28 15.23 -3.53
C SER A 64 16.24 16.30 -3.21
N GLY A 65 15.78 17.05 -4.21
CA GLY A 65 14.73 18.07 -4.05
C GLY A 65 13.38 17.45 -3.73
N ILE A 66 13.07 16.28 -4.31
CA ILE A 66 11.83 15.53 -4.01
C ILE A 66 11.89 14.95 -2.60
N ILE A 67 13.03 14.38 -2.20
CA ILE A 67 13.22 13.87 -0.83
C ILE A 67 13.02 15.01 0.18
N ASN A 68 13.67 16.16 -0.04
CA ASN A 68 13.54 17.32 0.83
C ASN A 68 12.11 17.85 0.89
N PHE A 69 11.39 17.89 -0.22
CA PHE A 69 9.98 18.24 -0.25
C PHE A 69 9.16 17.34 0.68
N CYS A 70 9.32 16.02 0.57
CA CYS A 70 8.58 15.07 1.41
C CYS A 70 8.93 15.21 2.90
N ILE A 71 10.19 15.48 3.23
CA ILE A 71 10.64 15.74 4.62
C ILE A 71 10.02 17.02 5.15
N GLN A 72 10.05 18.12 4.38
CA GLN A 72 9.47 19.41 4.77
C GLN A 72 7.95 19.32 4.96
N LYS A 73 7.26 18.55 4.12
CA LYS A 73 5.82 18.26 4.25
C LYS A 73 5.51 17.27 5.38
N LYS A 74 6.53 16.75 6.07
CA LYS A 74 6.41 15.75 7.16
C LYS A 74 5.70 14.45 6.74
N ILE A 75 5.76 14.12 5.46
CA ILE A 75 5.23 12.86 4.90
C ILE A 75 6.33 11.81 4.70
N LEU A 76 7.59 12.17 4.95
CA LEU A 76 8.74 11.28 4.96
C LEU A 76 9.66 11.66 6.12
N TYR A 77 10.09 10.68 6.90
CA TYR A 77 11.09 10.89 7.95
C TYR A 77 11.81 9.58 8.31
N GLU A 78 12.91 9.70 9.08
CA GLU A 78 13.64 8.58 9.64
C GLU A 78 13.10 8.23 11.02
N SER A 79 12.77 6.94 11.28
CA SER A 79 12.37 6.49 12.60
C SER A 79 13.55 6.38 13.56
N LYS A 80 13.38 6.79 14.83
CA LYS A 80 14.40 6.69 15.87
C LYS A 80 14.83 5.25 16.14
N LYS A 81 13.87 4.32 16.11
CA LYS A 81 14.14 2.89 16.28
C LYS A 81 14.33 2.28 14.90
N TYR A 82 15.45 1.61 14.70
CA TYR A 82 15.83 0.91 13.45
C TYR A 82 16.14 1.78 12.24
N ASN A 83 16.09 3.11 12.34
CA ASN A 83 16.35 4.07 11.25
C ASN A 83 15.56 3.80 9.96
N ASN A 84 14.35 3.24 10.06
CA ASN A 84 13.53 2.97 8.89
C ASN A 84 13.07 4.28 8.22
N ALA A 85 12.95 4.25 6.90
CA ALA A 85 12.19 5.27 6.17
C ALA A 85 10.70 5.09 6.46
N VAL A 86 10.05 6.16 6.93
CA VAL A 86 8.63 6.20 7.27
C VAL A 86 7.92 7.09 6.27
N PHE A 87 7.03 6.50 5.45
CA PHE A 87 6.20 7.21 4.47
C PHE A 87 4.80 7.35 5.04
N VAL A 88 4.38 8.58 5.31
CA VAL A 88 3.13 8.90 5.98
C VAL A 88 2.03 9.22 4.97
N GLY A 89 0.91 8.54 5.09
CA GLY A 89 -0.31 8.84 4.35
C GLY A 89 -1.26 9.69 5.19
N LEU A 90 -1.79 10.73 4.58
CA LEU A 90 -2.65 11.73 5.20
C LEU A 90 -4.09 11.56 4.70
N ASP A 91 -5.08 11.96 5.50
CA ASP A 91 -6.42 12.20 4.99
C ASP A 91 -6.53 13.61 4.38
N LYS A 92 -7.66 13.93 3.77
CA LYS A 92 -7.91 15.24 3.13
C LYS A 92 -7.84 16.44 4.08
N THR A 93 -7.83 16.20 5.40
CA THR A 93 -7.66 17.26 6.41
C THR A 93 -6.19 17.46 6.80
N GLY A 94 -5.29 16.62 6.25
CA GLY A 94 -3.87 16.61 6.60
C GLY A 94 -3.53 15.81 7.86
N LYS A 95 -4.50 15.03 8.40
CA LYS A 95 -4.26 14.18 9.56
C LYS A 95 -3.58 12.88 9.12
N PRO A 96 -2.48 12.43 9.77
CA PRO A 96 -1.88 11.13 9.52
C PRO A 96 -2.85 9.98 9.84
N ARG A 97 -3.01 9.06 8.90
CA ARG A 97 -3.88 7.88 9.01
C ARG A 97 -3.16 6.58 8.68
N TYR A 98 -2.04 6.66 8.01
CA TYR A 98 -1.26 5.52 7.55
C TYR A 98 0.24 5.85 7.62
N ALA A 99 1.07 4.85 7.87
CA ALA A 99 2.49 4.96 7.66
C ALA A 99 3.09 3.60 7.25
N SER A 100 3.76 3.55 6.10
CA SER A 100 4.60 2.43 5.72
C SER A 100 6.03 2.64 6.18
N LEU A 101 6.67 1.53 6.57
CA LEU A 101 8.05 1.49 7.03
C LEU A 101 8.90 0.68 6.06
N ARG A 102 10.02 1.25 5.64
CA ARG A 102 11.01 0.57 4.82
C ARG A 102 12.35 0.54 5.54
N GLY A 103 12.89 -0.67 5.77
CA GLY A 103 14.25 -0.84 6.29
C GLY A 103 15.28 -0.29 5.30
N ILE A 104 16.23 0.49 5.81
CA ILE A 104 17.33 1.02 4.99
C ILE A 104 18.56 0.12 5.00
N SER A 105 18.68 -0.78 5.97
CA SER A 105 19.80 -1.73 6.14
C SER A 105 19.38 -3.18 5.90
N GLY A 106 18.26 -3.44 5.20
CA GLY A 106 17.74 -4.78 4.95
C GLY A 106 16.39 -4.76 4.25
N ASP A 107 15.76 -5.94 4.15
CA ASP A 107 14.52 -6.13 3.38
C ASP A 107 13.24 -5.88 4.18
N PHE A 108 13.34 -5.29 5.37
CA PHE A 108 12.16 -5.04 6.20
C PHE A 108 11.17 -4.10 5.49
N MET A 109 9.93 -4.56 5.42
CA MET A 109 8.77 -3.79 4.98
C MET A 109 7.61 -4.06 5.92
N GLY A 110 6.88 -3.02 6.30
CA GLY A 110 5.72 -3.16 7.18
C GLY A 110 4.94 -1.86 7.30
N ASP A 111 3.85 -1.93 8.05
CA ASP A 111 3.01 -0.78 8.36
C ASP A 111 3.11 -0.45 9.86
N ALA A 112 2.97 0.82 10.21
CA ALA A 112 2.87 1.24 11.60
C ALA A 112 1.58 0.71 12.25
N GLY A 113 1.60 0.47 13.54
CA GLY A 113 0.42 0.00 14.28
C GLY A 113 -0.77 0.95 14.13
N GLY A 114 -1.95 0.44 13.84
CA GLY A 114 -3.16 1.23 13.63
C GLY A 114 -3.25 1.95 12.28
N SER A 115 -2.35 1.65 11.34
CA SER A 115 -2.39 2.16 9.97
C SER A 115 -3.68 1.78 9.25
N ASP A 116 -4.28 2.75 8.56
CA ASP A 116 -5.41 2.56 7.68
C ASP A 116 -4.97 2.69 6.22
N LYS A 117 -4.87 1.57 5.51
CA LYS A 117 -4.40 1.51 4.12
C LYS A 117 -5.23 2.32 3.12
N ARG A 118 -6.44 2.73 3.48
CA ARG A 118 -7.24 3.63 2.67
C ARG A 118 -6.55 4.97 2.41
N TYR A 119 -5.74 5.42 3.38
CA TYR A 119 -5.01 6.69 3.33
C TYR A 119 -3.52 6.47 3.05
N SER A 120 -3.20 5.63 2.09
CA SER A 120 -1.82 5.33 1.72
C SER A 120 -1.03 6.58 1.31
N PHE A 121 0.29 6.44 1.26
CA PHE A 121 1.19 7.52 0.87
C PHE A 121 0.81 8.07 -0.51
N HIS A 122 0.61 9.37 -0.60
CA HIS A 122 0.26 10.06 -1.84
C HIS A 122 0.79 11.50 -1.87
N ILE A 123 0.90 12.06 -3.04
CA ILE A 123 1.24 13.46 -3.29
C ILE A 123 0.21 14.00 -4.29
N ASN A 124 -0.47 15.07 -3.91
CA ASN A 124 -1.45 15.71 -4.77
C ASN A 124 -0.79 16.80 -5.60
N SER A 125 -1.31 16.97 -6.82
CA SER A 125 -0.94 18.06 -7.70
C SER A 125 -1.23 19.42 -7.05
N GLU A 126 -0.28 20.35 -7.19
CA GLU A 126 -0.47 21.75 -6.74
C GLU A 126 -1.41 22.52 -7.69
N ASN A 127 -1.58 22.07 -8.94
CA ASN A 127 -2.34 22.75 -9.98
C ASN A 127 -3.66 22.04 -10.38
N GLY A 128 -4.09 21.04 -9.61
CA GLY A 128 -5.41 20.41 -9.80
C GLY A 128 -5.52 19.51 -11.03
N SER A 129 -4.53 18.64 -11.29
CA SER A 129 -4.62 17.64 -12.37
C SER A 129 -5.79 16.68 -12.17
N GLY A 130 -6.53 16.37 -13.26
CA GLY A 130 -7.54 15.30 -13.27
C GLY A 130 -6.93 13.89 -13.40
N THR A 131 -5.62 13.79 -13.71
CA THR A 131 -4.94 12.50 -13.88
C THR A 131 -4.31 12.02 -12.58
N LEU A 132 -4.58 10.77 -12.20
CA LEU A 132 -3.98 10.08 -11.07
C LEU A 132 -3.03 8.99 -11.57
N ASN A 133 -1.77 9.02 -11.14
CA ASN A 133 -0.79 7.96 -11.35
C ASN A 133 -0.72 7.06 -10.11
N VAL A 134 -0.84 5.74 -10.30
CA VAL A 134 -0.96 4.74 -9.24
C VAL A 134 0.24 3.80 -9.27
N PHE A 135 0.87 3.57 -8.12
CA PHE A 135 2.09 2.79 -7.94
C PHE A 135 1.91 1.72 -6.87
N GLU A 136 2.76 0.69 -6.86
CA GLU A 136 2.73 -0.33 -5.82
C GLU A 136 3.26 0.19 -4.49
N SER A 137 4.38 0.94 -4.52
CA SER A 137 5.02 1.46 -3.31
C SER A 137 5.28 2.97 -3.36
N ALA A 138 5.59 3.54 -2.20
CA ALA A 138 6.01 4.93 -2.08
C ALA A 138 7.34 5.21 -2.81
N VAL A 139 8.25 4.24 -2.87
CA VAL A 139 9.54 4.39 -3.56
C VAL A 139 9.34 4.48 -5.07
N ASP A 140 8.46 3.67 -5.65
CA ASP A 140 8.15 3.71 -7.09
C ASP A 140 7.49 5.04 -7.47
N LEU A 141 6.61 5.54 -6.60
CA LEU A 141 6.01 6.86 -6.73
C LEU A 141 7.08 7.97 -6.78
N LEU A 142 8.05 7.96 -5.86
CA LEU A 142 9.14 8.94 -5.84
C LEU A 142 10.08 8.78 -7.02
N SER A 143 10.32 7.55 -7.49
CA SER A 143 11.08 7.25 -8.71
C SER A 143 10.42 7.88 -9.94
N PHE A 144 9.10 7.73 -10.06
CA PHE A 144 8.35 8.36 -11.15
C PHE A 144 8.41 9.89 -11.09
N ALA A 145 8.27 10.50 -9.91
CA ALA A 145 8.42 11.94 -9.74
C ALA A 145 9.82 12.41 -10.19
N THR A 146 10.86 11.64 -9.85
CA THR A 146 12.23 11.90 -10.28
C THR A 146 12.38 11.82 -11.80
N LEU A 147 11.87 10.76 -12.43
CA LEU A 147 11.89 10.60 -13.89
C LEU A 147 11.12 11.71 -14.58
N THR A 148 9.99 12.13 -14.05
CA THR A 148 9.20 13.26 -14.57
C THR A 148 10.03 14.54 -14.58
N LYS A 149 10.76 14.82 -13.49
CA LYS A 149 11.67 15.97 -13.38
C LYS A 149 12.84 15.86 -14.37
N LEU A 150 13.46 14.70 -14.50
CA LEU A 150 14.55 14.47 -15.44
C LEU A 150 14.12 14.65 -16.91
N CYS A 151 12.85 14.37 -17.22
CA CYS A 151 12.24 14.65 -18.52
C CYS A 151 11.86 16.13 -18.72
N GLY A 152 12.26 17.04 -17.85
CA GLY A 152 11.98 18.48 -17.93
C GLY A 152 10.55 18.88 -17.60
N ARG A 153 9.77 17.99 -16.97
CA ARG A 153 8.39 18.26 -16.54
C ARG A 153 8.35 18.54 -15.04
N ASP A 154 7.42 19.38 -14.60
CA ASP A 154 7.21 19.60 -13.17
C ASP A 154 6.35 18.50 -12.57
N TRP A 155 6.96 17.64 -11.76
CA TRP A 155 6.31 16.54 -11.06
C TRP A 155 5.24 17.00 -10.05
N ARG A 156 5.29 18.27 -9.61
CA ARG A 156 4.26 18.85 -8.72
C ARG A 156 2.90 19.00 -9.39
N ASN A 157 2.84 18.85 -10.72
CA ASN A 157 1.60 18.85 -11.48
C ASN A 157 0.95 17.46 -11.55
N GLU A 158 1.57 16.45 -10.96
CA GLU A 158 1.08 15.07 -11.00
C GLU A 158 0.37 14.71 -9.70
N ASN A 159 -0.76 13.99 -9.78
CA ASN A 159 -1.31 13.28 -8.64
C ASN A 159 -0.70 11.88 -8.59
N LEU A 160 -0.13 11.52 -7.44
CA LEU A 160 0.63 10.30 -7.24
C LEU A 160 0.07 9.55 -6.03
N LEU A 161 -0.26 8.26 -6.18
CA LEU A 161 -0.81 7.40 -5.12
C LEU A 161 -0.08 6.06 -5.07
N SER A 162 0.38 5.66 -3.89
CA SER A 162 0.84 4.30 -3.61
C SER A 162 -0.32 3.41 -3.16
N LEU A 163 -0.35 2.14 -3.58
CA LEU A 163 -1.33 1.14 -3.13
C LEU A 163 -0.95 0.51 -1.77
N ALA A 164 0.19 0.88 -1.19
CA ALA A 164 0.73 0.28 0.05
C ALA A 164 1.02 -1.23 -0.07
N GLY A 165 1.56 -1.63 -1.20
CA GLY A 165 1.97 -3.00 -1.52
C GLY A 165 1.20 -3.62 -2.68
N ILE A 166 1.55 -4.86 -3.00
CA ILE A 166 0.99 -5.60 -4.14
C ILE A 166 -0.51 -5.85 -3.92
N TYR A 167 -1.32 -5.39 -4.87
CA TYR A 167 -2.73 -5.74 -4.91
C TYR A 167 -2.90 -7.16 -5.47
N GLN A 168 -3.55 -8.03 -4.71
CA GLN A 168 -3.87 -9.39 -5.13
C GLN A 168 -5.32 -9.48 -5.60
N PRO A 169 -5.54 -9.66 -6.91
CA PRO A 169 -6.89 -9.86 -7.46
C PRO A 169 -7.46 -11.22 -7.04
N LYS A 170 -8.78 -11.35 -7.06
CA LYS A 170 -9.45 -12.65 -6.92
C LYS A 170 -9.18 -13.54 -8.13
N LYS A 171 -9.35 -14.88 -7.98
CA LYS A 171 -9.26 -15.83 -9.10
C LYS A 171 -10.19 -15.45 -10.25
N VAL A 172 -11.41 -15.04 -9.94
CA VAL A 172 -12.35 -14.45 -10.91
C VAL A 172 -12.16 -12.94 -10.86
N ILE A 173 -11.51 -12.40 -11.87
CA ILE A 173 -11.11 -10.98 -11.94
C ILE A 173 -12.30 -10.03 -11.75
N ALA A 174 -13.46 -10.34 -12.32
CA ALA A 174 -14.66 -9.52 -12.20
C ALA A 174 -15.22 -9.42 -10.76
N GLU A 175 -14.84 -10.33 -9.88
CA GLU A 175 -15.20 -10.29 -8.46
C GLU A 175 -14.16 -9.58 -7.58
N SER A 176 -13.09 -9.09 -8.18
CA SER A 176 -12.06 -8.32 -7.47
C SER A 176 -12.66 -7.02 -6.96
N LYS A 177 -12.05 -6.45 -5.91
CA LYS A 177 -12.45 -5.14 -5.38
C LYS A 177 -11.46 -4.08 -5.85
N ILE A 178 -11.89 -2.84 -5.89
CA ILE A 178 -10.97 -1.72 -6.06
C ILE A 178 -10.02 -1.68 -4.85
N PRO A 179 -8.70 -1.49 -5.03
CA PRO A 179 -7.79 -1.31 -3.89
C PRO A 179 -8.28 -0.19 -2.97
N ALA A 180 -8.28 -0.46 -1.65
CA ALA A 180 -8.86 0.46 -0.66
C ALA A 180 -8.26 1.88 -0.71
N ALA A 181 -6.97 2.00 -0.99
CA ALA A 181 -6.30 3.30 -1.16
C ALA A 181 -6.84 4.05 -2.40
N LEU A 182 -7.02 3.35 -3.52
CA LEU A 182 -7.56 3.95 -4.74
C LEU A 182 -9.04 4.33 -4.57
N GLU A 183 -9.85 3.47 -3.97
CA GLU A 183 -11.27 3.74 -3.70
C GLU A 183 -11.44 4.99 -2.83
N GLN A 184 -10.67 5.09 -1.73
CA GLN A 184 -10.71 6.25 -0.84
C GLN A 184 -10.20 7.51 -1.53
N TYR A 185 -9.11 7.42 -2.30
CA TYR A 185 -8.57 8.56 -3.02
C TYR A 185 -9.60 9.14 -4.00
N LEU A 186 -10.28 8.30 -4.77
CA LEU A 186 -11.31 8.71 -5.72
C LEU A 186 -12.55 9.31 -5.03
N ALA A 187 -12.85 8.90 -3.81
CA ALA A 187 -13.91 9.50 -3.00
C ALA A 187 -13.52 10.88 -2.46
N ASP A 188 -12.25 11.05 -2.05
CA ASP A 188 -11.74 12.30 -1.51
C ASP A 188 -11.46 13.36 -2.60
N TYR A 189 -11.10 12.92 -3.82
CA TYR A 189 -10.74 13.77 -4.97
C TYR A 189 -11.62 13.46 -6.20
N PRO A 190 -12.91 13.86 -6.19
CA PRO A 190 -13.90 13.49 -7.20
C PRO A 190 -13.63 14.07 -8.60
N ASN A 191 -12.74 15.06 -8.72
CA ASN A 191 -12.32 15.63 -10.00
C ASN A 191 -11.32 14.77 -10.78
N THR A 192 -10.94 13.61 -10.23
CA THR A 192 -10.14 12.63 -10.96
C THR A 192 -10.97 12.01 -12.07
N ASP A 193 -10.48 12.09 -13.31
CA ASP A 193 -11.16 11.55 -14.51
C ASP A 193 -10.32 10.50 -15.22
N ARG A 194 -8.99 10.53 -15.06
CA ARG A 194 -8.05 9.61 -15.67
C ARG A 194 -7.17 8.93 -14.63
N ILE A 195 -7.00 7.60 -14.76
CA ILE A 195 -6.18 6.77 -13.86
C ILE A 195 -5.13 6.04 -14.69
N VAL A 196 -3.86 6.26 -14.38
CA VAL A 196 -2.72 5.61 -15.03
C VAL A 196 -2.07 4.65 -14.03
N LEU A 197 -2.22 3.36 -14.27
CA LEU A 197 -1.61 2.31 -13.46
C LEU A 197 -0.16 2.11 -13.88
N ARG A 198 0.77 2.35 -12.97
CA ARG A 198 2.22 2.25 -13.14
C ARG A 198 2.78 1.21 -12.18
N LEU A 199 2.21 0.02 -12.27
CA LEU A 199 2.57 -1.12 -11.43
C LEU A 199 3.80 -1.83 -12.03
N ASP A 200 4.38 -2.77 -11.29
CA ASP A 200 5.56 -3.50 -11.73
C ASP A 200 5.31 -4.29 -13.01
N ASN A 201 6.34 -4.43 -13.84
CA ASN A 201 6.27 -5.14 -15.12
C ASN A 201 6.49 -6.65 -14.94
N ASP A 202 5.85 -7.23 -13.94
CA ASP A 202 5.85 -8.66 -13.67
C ASP A 202 4.42 -9.26 -13.76
N THR A 203 4.30 -10.55 -13.58
CA THR A 203 3.00 -11.23 -13.67
C THR A 203 2.01 -10.74 -12.60
N PRO A 204 2.36 -10.56 -11.32
CA PRO A 204 1.48 -9.98 -10.31
C PRO A 204 1.02 -8.57 -10.66
N GLY A 205 1.93 -7.66 -11.03
CA GLY A 205 1.60 -6.28 -11.36
C GLY A 205 0.71 -6.15 -12.59
N ARG A 206 0.95 -6.95 -13.64
CA ARG A 206 0.08 -7.01 -14.83
C ARG A 206 -1.32 -7.53 -14.50
N ASN A 207 -1.43 -8.58 -13.67
CA ASN A 207 -2.72 -9.11 -13.24
C ASN A 207 -3.46 -8.11 -12.35
N ALA A 208 -2.75 -7.41 -11.47
CA ALA A 208 -3.31 -6.34 -10.66
C ALA A 208 -3.86 -5.20 -11.54
N ALA A 209 -3.10 -4.74 -12.53
CA ALA A 209 -3.53 -3.71 -13.46
C ALA A 209 -4.78 -4.12 -14.26
N LEU A 210 -4.83 -5.36 -14.76
CA LEU A 210 -5.99 -5.90 -15.47
C LEU A 210 -7.22 -5.91 -14.54
N ALA A 211 -7.07 -6.41 -13.32
CA ALA A 211 -8.17 -6.50 -12.36
C ALA A 211 -8.71 -5.12 -11.99
N ILE A 212 -7.83 -4.17 -11.67
CA ILE A 212 -8.23 -2.79 -11.33
C ILE A 212 -9.00 -2.16 -12.50
N ARG A 213 -8.50 -2.27 -13.73
CA ARG A 213 -9.18 -1.75 -14.93
C ARG A 213 -10.54 -2.39 -15.17
N THR A 214 -10.70 -3.67 -14.82
CA THR A 214 -11.95 -4.40 -14.99
C THR A 214 -13.03 -3.95 -14.00
N VAL A 215 -12.64 -3.65 -12.75
CA VAL A 215 -13.59 -3.33 -11.68
C VAL A 215 -13.84 -1.83 -11.51
N LEU A 216 -12.99 -0.96 -12.08
CA LEU A 216 -13.18 0.48 -12.03
C LEU A 216 -14.43 0.90 -12.83
N PRO A 217 -15.24 1.87 -12.31
CA PRO A 217 -16.35 2.43 -13.05
C PRO A 217 -15.92 3.01 -14.39
N LYS A 218 -16.74 2.81 -15.43
CA LYS A 218 -16.48 3.27 -16.81
C LYS A 218 -16.34 4.79 -16.97
N LYS A 219 -16.70 5.56 -15.95
CA LYS A 219 -16.52 7.03 -15.95
C LYS A 219 -15.04 7.44 -15.91
N TYR A 220 -14.14 6.57 -15.52
CA TYR A 220 -12.70 6.84 -15.48
C TYR A 220 -12.03 6.36 -16.77
N GLU A 221 -11.26 7.23 -17.42
CA GLU A 221 -10.32 6.80 -18.43
C GLU A 221 -9.17 6.04 -17.75
N THR A 222 -8.90 4.80 -18.15
CA THR A 222 -7.88 3.96 -17.51
C THR A 222 -6.81 3.52 -18.49
N ALA A 223 -5.54 3.70 -18.12
CA ALA A 223 -4.38 3.21 -18.84
C ALA A 223 -3.49 2.38 -17.91
N ALA A 224 -2.72 1.45 -18.48
CA ALA A 224 -1.62 0.76 -17.78
C ALA A 224 -0.33 1.04 -18.54
N VAL A 225 0.68 1.51 -17.81
CA VAL A 225 2.00 1.84 -18.35
C VAL A 225 3.03 1.19 -17.44
N PHE A 226 3.67 0.14 -17.93
CA PHE A 226 4.67 -0.61 -17.17
C PHE A 226 6.07 -0.07 -17.40
N PRO A 227 6.95 -0.10 -16.39
CA PRO A 227 8.37 0.21 -16.57
C PRO A 227 9.01 -0.78 -17.58
N LYS A 228 10.02 -0.27 -18.32
CA LYS A 228 10.77 -1.09 -19.28
C LYS A 228 11.80 -1.94 -18.57
#